data_1f49d095ca3f21110596594b13ad5cc1
#
_entry.id   1f49d095ca3f21110596594b13ad5cc1
#
_cell.length_a   1.000
_cell.length_b   1.000
_cell.length_c   1.000
_cell.angle_alpha   90.00
_cell.angle_beta   90.00
_cell.angle_gamma   90.00
#
_symmetry.space_group_name_H-M   'P 1'
#
loop_
_entity.id
_entity.type
_entity.pdbx_description
1 polymer ?
#
loop_
_entity_poly.entity_id
_entity_poly.type
_entity_poly.pdbx_seq_one_letter_code
_entity_poly.pdbx_strand_id
1 'polypeptide(L)'
;MKRVNLALFTLMILVISFSCKRTKLSATSAGGLWVSRASLSGITAFGAAASFTVNNLAYIGTGLNPLAPSQKLTTLFRYTPAVITGLPYGYDSAYGSWTQLQAFPGQPRSNAVGFNIGNTGYIGSGLANDGFTALADFYAYNPGTNTWSQIDSIHAGSVSYPRFDAATFSFDTTAYVLTGTDGMYYFTDVWRYSPTTNTWIQQPAYPGTPRSGAVSFVYNNQGYLVTGYTPGNLWAINNLCYDFWSFAPGSDKDTLAWIRHHDIYNTNPASFDDSYTDILRTKGSGFLILGQPTGDKAYITVGSNNGTDIVSTWEYDFYTDLWTARQSFQGAPRTSALGFTLNGTVSTKAGTASTRGFVATGLNQGATAAFADCDEFFPN
;
A
#
# COMPACT_ATOMS: atom_id res chain seq x y z
N MET A 1 12.71 88.15 12.03
CA MET A 1 12.99 87.02 11.14
C MET A 1 13.55 85.88 11.97
N LYS A 2 12.74 84.91 12.39
CA LYS A 2 13.19 83.74 13.18
C LYS A 2 13.29 82.54 12.22
N ARG A 3 14.46 81.96 12.15
CA ARG A 3 14.71 80.75 11.38
C ARG A 3 14.22 79.54 12.19
N VAL A 4 13.32 78.74 11.60
CA VAL A 4 12.86 77.45 12.16
C VAL A 4 13.75 76.38 11.59
N ASN A 5 14.52 75.68 12.45
CA ASN A 5 15.27 74.50 12.09
C ASN A 5 14.36 73.28 12.11
N LEU A 6 14.18 72.68 10.96
CA LEU A 6 13.46 71.40 10.81
C LEU A 6 14.46 70.26 11.00
N ALA A 7 14.36 69.58 12.14
CA ALA A 7 15.15 68.34 12.40
C ALA A 7 14.43 67.16 11.76
N LEU A 8 15.07 66.55 10.77
CA LEU A 8 14.66 65.32 10.14
C LEU A 8 15.01 64.15 11.08
N PHE A 9 13.99 63.52 11.68
CA PHE A 9 14.15 62.28 12.41
C PHE A 9 14.08 61.11 11.41
N THR A 10 15.24 60.53 11.09
CA THR A 10 15.34 59.31 10.28
C THR A 10 15.09 58.12 11.21
N LEU A 11 13.88 57.54 11.15
CA LEU A 11 13.55 56.29 11.85
C LEU A 11 14.18 55.13 11.11
N MET A 12 15.25 54.59 11.62
CA MET A 12 15.91 53.40 11.11
C MET A 12 15.16 52.16 11.62
N ILE A 13 14.29 51.59 10.80
CA ILE A 13 13.61 50.31 11.10
C ILE A 13 14.64 49.21 10.94
N LEU A 14 15.09 48.68 12.06
CA LEU A 14 15.92 47.48 12.14
C LEU A 14 15.03 46.24 11.85
N VAL A 15 14.99 45.77 10.62
CA VAL A 15 14.37 44.50 10.28
C VAL A 15 15.27 43.38 10.80
N ILE A 16 14.96 42.87 11.99
CA ILE A 16 15.59 41.65 12.49
C ILE A 16 14.97 40.51 11.73
N SER A 17 15.62 40.07 10.66
CA SER A 17 15.30 38.81 10.00
C SER A 17 15.67 37.67 10.95
N PHE A 18 14.69 37.13 11.69
CA PHE A 18 14.83 35.82 12.32
C PHE A 18 14.91 34.79 11.21
N SER A 19 16.12 34.53 10.72
CA SER A 19 16.41 33.32 9.99
C SER A 19 16.31 32.17 10.97
N CYS A 20 15.14 31.56 11.04
CA CYS A 20 14.99 30.24 11.67
C CYS A 20 15.86 29.29 10.85
N LYS A 21 17.11 29.10 11.21
CA LYS A 21 17.91 27.98 10.72
C LYS A 21 17.22 26.73 11.19
N ARG A 22 16.50 26.08 10.28
CA ARG A 22 16.11 24.68 10.48
C ARG A 22 17.38 23.90 10.77
N THR A 23 17.56 23.48 11.99
CA THR A 23 18.35 22.31 12.28
C THR A 23 17.67 21.18 11.52
N LYS A 24 18.27 20.70 10.40
CA LYS A 24 17.98 19.33 9.95
C LYS A 24 18.10 18.52 11.23
N LEU A 25 16.98 17.95 11.69
CA LEU A 25 17.05 16.91 12.69
C LEU A 25 18.04 15.90 12.12
N SER A 26 19.22 15.86 12.71
CA SER A 26 20.17 14.78 12.48
C SER A 26 19.37 13.51 12.54
N ALA A 27 19.45 12.68 11.51
CA ALA A 27 18.79 11.40 11.50
C ALA A 27 19.23 10.63 12.76
N THR A 28 18.53 10.84 13.86
CA THR A 28 18.48 9.88 14.93
C THR A 28 18.06 8.60 14.24
N SER A 29 18.86 7.54 14.37
CA SER A 29 18.68 6.26 13.70
C SER A 29 17.17 5.97 13.55
N ALA A 30 16.69 5.98 12.31
CA ALA A 30 15.28 5.79 12.01
C ALA A 30 14.88 4.50 12.70
N GLY A 31 13.95 4.57 13.66
CA GLY A 31 13.59 3.43 14.48
C GLY A 31 12.99 2.30 13.67
N GLY A 32 13.21 1.07 14.12
CA GLY A 32 12.73 -0.15 13.48
C GLY A 32 13.85 -1.10 13.08
N LEU A 33 13.46 -2.35 12.83
CA LEU A 33 14.35 -3.42 12.41
C LEU A 33 13.63 -4.30 11.40
N TRP A 34 14.27 -4.63 10.30
CA TRP A 34 13.81 -5.63 9.35
C TRP A 34 14.47 -6.97 9.65
N VAL A 35 13.68 -8.04 9.69
CA VAL A 35 14.15 -9.40 9.97
C VAL A 35 13.67 -10.34 8.87
N SER A 36 14.60 -11.02 8.23
CA SER A 36 14.27 -11.99 7.18
C SER A 36 13.51 -13.19 7.75
N ARG A 37 12.48 -13.60 7.02
CA ARG A 37 11.64 -14.77 7.29
C ARG A 37 11.82 -15.82 6.19
N ALA A 38 10.98 -16.87 6.19
CA ALA A 38 11.09 -17.92 5.19
C ALA A 38 10.93 -17.36 3.78
N SER A 39 11.92 -17.58 2.93
CA SER A 39 11.81 -17.29 1.51
C SER A 39 10.98 -18.37 0.80
N LEU A 40 10.41 -18.03 -0.35
CA LEU A 40 9.77 -18.96 -1.28
C LEU A 40 10.83 -19.88 -1.94
N SER A 41 11.61 -20.62 -1.12
CA SER A 41 12.72 -21.45 -1.58
C SER A 41 12.24 -22.60 -2.45
N GLY A 42 12.97 -22.89 -3.54
CA GLY A 42 12.63 -23.94 -4.52
C GLY A 42 11.51 -23.53 -5.48
N ILE A 43 10.99 -22.32 -5.39
CA ILE A 43 9.92 -21.77 -6.22
C ILE A 43 10.50 -20.62 -7.03
N THR A 44 10.03 -20.47 -8.25
CA THR A 44 10.39 -19.33 -9.09
C THR A 44 9.97 -18.02 -8.42
N ALA A 45 10.92 -17.12 -8.20
CA ALA A 45 10.65 -15.78 -7.69
C ALA A 45 9.67 -15.03 -8.61
N PHE A 46 8.79 -14.21 -8.04
CA PHE A 46 7.80 -13.45 -8.78
C PHE A 46 7.41 -12.15 -8.05
N GLY A 47 6.78 -11.25 -8.77
CA GLY A 47 6.20 -10.02 -8.22
C GLY A 47 4.94 -9.63 -8.97
N ALA A 48 4.40 -8.47 -8.69
CA ALA A 48 3.13 -8.01 -9.25
C ALA A 48 1.98 -9.03 -9.05
N ALA A 49 2.01 -9.72 -7.92
CA ALA A 49 1.04 -10.70 -7.50
C ALA A 49 -0.13 -10.05 -6.75
N ALA A 50 -1.20 -10.81 -6.54
CA ALA A 50 -2.28 -10.46 -5.64
C ALA A 50 -2.08 -11.10 -4.26
N SER A 51 -2.57 -10.45 -3.19
CA SER A 51 -2.54 -11.03 -1.83
C SER A 51 -3.84 -10.79 -1.07
N PHE A 52 -4.12 -11.70 -0.14
CA PHE A 52 -5.17 -11.57 0.85
C PHE A 52 -4.79 -12.30 2.14
N THR A 53 -5.43 -11.96 3.24
CA THR A 53 -5.20 -12.63 4.54
C THR A 53 -6.50 -13.25 5.05
N VAL A 54 -6.45 -14.53 5.44
CA VAL A 54 -7.58 -15.26 6.02
C VAL A 54 -7.07 -16.13 7.17
N ASN A 55 -7.77 -16.12 8.30
CA ASN A 55 -7.44 -16.93 9.48
C ASN A 55 -5.98 -16.77 9.93
N ASN A 56 -5.49 -15.54 9.91
CA ASN A 56 -4.11 -15.20 10.30
C ASN A 56 -3.03 -15.85 9.42
N LEU A 57 -3.33 -16.13 8.17
CA LEU A 57 -2.42 -16.65 7.15
C LEU A 57 -2.45 -15.72 5.95
N ALA A 58 -1.29 -15.45 5.37
CA ALA A 58 -1.21 -14.67 4.15
C ALA A 58 -1.20 -15.60 2.92
N TYR A 59 -1.97 -15.22 1.92
CA TYR A 59 -2.07 -15.92 0.64
C TYR A 59 -1.56 -14.98 -0.45
N ILE A 60 -0.66 -15.46 -1.30
CA ILE A 60 -0.15 -14.71 -2.44
C ILE A 60 -0.21 -15.57 -3.70
N GLY A 61 -0.66 -15.00 -4.78
CA GLY A 61 -0.82 -15.76 -6.02
C GLY A 61 -0.90 -14.90 -7.26
N THR A 62 -0.88 -15.56 -8.42
CA THR A 62 -0.72 -14.91 -9.71
C THR A 62 0.64 -14.20 -9.81
N GLY A 63 0.80 -13.19 -10.66
CA GLY A 63 2.01 -12.40 -10.75
C GLY A 63 2.83 -12.65 -12.02
N LEU A 64 4.00 -12.04 -12.07
CA LEU A 64 4.92 -12.08 -13.20
C LEU A 64 6.18 -12.87 -12.86
N ASN A 65 6.52 -13.82 -13.71
CA ASN A 65 7.82 -14.50 -13.73
C ASN A 65 8.77 -13.77 -14.70
N PRO A 66 9.80 -13.07 -14.21
CA PRO A 66 10.71 -12.32 -15.09
C PRO A 66 11.60 -13.21 -15.99
N LEU A 67 11.82 -14.46 -15.60
CA LEU A 67 12.59 -15.42 -16.41
C LEU A 67 11.81 -15.91 -17.64
N ALA A 68 10.48 -15.74 -17.60
CA ALA A 68 9.60 -16.02 -18.73
C ALA A 68 8.53 -14.91 -18.82
N PRO A 69 8.89 -13.68 -19.24
CA PRO A 69 8.03 -12.50 -19.16
C PRO A 69 6.73 -12.64 -19.96
N SER A 70 6.65 -13.55 -20.93
CA SER A 70 5.39 -13.90 -21.62
C SER A 70 4.50 -14.84 -20.81
N GLN A 71 4.98 -15.35 -19.67
CA GLN A 71 4.25 -16.29 -18.81
C GLN A 71 3.94 -15.64 -17.48
N LYS A 72 2.72 -15.16 -17.32
CA LYS A 72 2.20 -14.80 -16.01
C LYS A 72 1.75 -16.04 -15.27
N LEU A 73 1.68 -15.95 -13.95
CA LEU A 73 1.49 -17.10 -13.08
C LEU A 73 0.01 -17.31 -12.73
N THR A 74 -0.31 -18.55 -12.38
CA THR A 74 -1.55 -18.98 -11.74
C THR A 74 -1.30 -19.61 -10.36
N THR A 75 -0.05 -19.62 -9.89
CA THR A 75 0.29 -20.21 -8.59
C THR A 75 -0.37 -19.48 -7.43
N LEU A 76 -0.67 -20.22 -6.36
CA LEU A 76 -1.11 -19.69 -5.06
C LEU A 76 -0.24 -20.30 -3.97
N PHE A 77 0.27 -19.45 -3.09
CA PHE A 77 1.04 -19.84 -1.91
C PHE A 77 0.43 -19.28 -0.65
N ARG A 78 0.54 -20.04 0.44
CA ARG A 78 0.15 -19.62 1.78
C ARG A 78 1.39 -19.49 2.65
N TYR A 79 1.54 -18.34 3.30
CA TYR A 79 2.52 -18.13 4.36
C TYR A 79 1.89 -18.40 5.72
N THR A 80 2.55 -19.26 6.48
CA THR A 80 2.26 -19.54 7.89
C THR A 80 3.35 -18.89 8.73
N PRO A 81 3.05 -17.85 9.53
CA PRO A 81 4.06 -17.19 10.34
C PRO A 81 4.59 -18.13 11.43
N ALA A 82 5.85 -17.96 11.79
CA ALA A 82 6.40 -18.62 12.96
C ALA A 82 5.71 -18.13 14.24
N VAL A 83 5.53 -19.01 15.19
CA VAL A 83 5.13 -18.65 16.55
C VAL A 83 6.36 -18.11 17.28
N ILE A 84 6.32 -16.84 17.68
CA ILE A 84 7.39 -16.20 18.44
C ILE A 84 7.13 -16.48 19.91
N THR A 85 8.02 -17.23 20.57
CA THR A 85 7.91 -17.54 21.98
C THR A 85 9.09 -16.96 22.75
N GLY A 86 8.86 -15.84 23.46
CA GLY A 86 9.69 -15.39 24.56
C GLY A 86 11.11 -14.93 24.26
N LEU A 87 11.47 -14.66 23.02
CA LEU A 87 12.81 -14.14 22.68
C LEU A 87 12.86 -12.61 22.73
N PRO A 88 14.02 -12.03 23.06
CA PRO A 88 14.23 -10.60 22.98
C PRO A 88 13.95 -10.05 21.58
N TYR A 89 13.58 -8.78 21.51
CA TYR A 89 13.40 -8.01 20.31
C TYR A 89 14.38 -8.36 19.17
N GLY A 90 13.87 -8.78 18.03
CA GLY A 90 14.65 -9.00 16.79
C GLY A 90 15.49 -10.29 16.71
N TYR A 91 15.50 -11.16 17.70
CA TYR A 91 16.36 -12.35 17.76
C TYR A 91 15.59 -13.68 17.64
N ASP A 92 14.51 -13.69 16.89
CA ASP A 92 13.78 -14.94 16.67
C ASP A 92 14.36 -15.68 15.45
N SER A 93 14.82 -16.92 15.67
CA SER A 93 15.30 -17.81 14.62
C SER A 93 14.20 -18.56 13.88
N ALA A 94 12.93 -18.36 14.23
CA ALA A 94 11.81 -19.01 13.59
C ALA A 94 11.40 -18.24 12.33
N TYR A 95 11.38 -18.91 11.18
CA TYR A 95 11.21 -18.27 9.88
C TYR A 95 9.78 -18.29 9.34
N GLY A 96 8.90 -19.16 9.86
CA GLY A 96 7.63 -19.47 9.22
C GLY A 96 7.81 -20.43 8.03
N SER A 97 6.76 -20.64 7.26
CA SER A 97 6.81 -21.56 6.12
C SER A 97 5.85 -21.17 5.01
N TRP A 98 6.20 -21.55 3.79
CA TRP A 98 5.37 -21.43 2.60
C TRP A 98 4.81 -22.77 2.18
N THR A 99 3.54 -22.81 1.78
CA THR A 99 2.86 -23.99 1.23
C THR A 99 2.22 -23.62 -0.09
N GLN A 100 2.50 -24.39 -1.14
CA GLN A 100 1.79 -24.25 -2.41
C GLN A 100 0.40 -24.86 -2.31
N LEU A 101 -0.59 -24.19 -2.87
CA LEU A 101 -2.01 -24.52 -2.81
C LEU A 101 -2.56 -24.74 -4.22
N GLN A 102 -3.88 -25.01 -4.32
CA GLN A 102 -4.58 -25.11 -5.59
C GLN A 102 -4.37 -23.86 -6.43
N ALA A 103 -3.88 -24.06 -7.65
CA ALA A 103 -3.63 -22.97 -8.58
C ALA A 103 -4.89 -22.17 -8.90
N PHE A 104 -4.72 -20.88 -9.15
CA PHE A 104 -5.77 -19.97 -9.61
C PHE A 104 -6.34 -20.45 -10.94
N PRO A 105 -7.67 -20.62 -11.09
CA PRO A 105 -8.27 -21.25 -12.27
C PRO A 105 -8.47 -20.31 -13.47
N GLY A 106 -8.38 -18.98 -13.25
CA GLY A 106 -8.51 -17.99 -14.32
C GLY A 106 -7.27 -17.89 -15.20
N GLN A 107 -7.29 -17.00 -16.18
CA GLN A 107 -6.12 -16.75 -17.03
C GLN A 107 -4.92 -16.34 -16.19
N PRO A 108 -3.67 -16.77 -16.57
CA PRO A 108 -2.46 -16.25 -15.98
C PRO A 108 -2.42 -14.72 -16.04
N ARG A 109 -2.11 -14.07 -14.93
CA ARG A 109 -2.19 -12.61 -14.81
C ARG A 109 -1.19 -12.03 -13.85
N SER A 110 -0.88 -10.75 -14.02
CA SER A 110 -0.13 -9.93 -13.06
C SER A 110 -0.93 -8.70 -12.68
N ASN A 111 -0.48 -7.95 -11.66
CA ASN A 111 -1.10 -6.70 -11.26
C ASN A 111 -2.60 -6.84 -10.94
N ALA A 112 -2.99 -8.04 -10.54
CA ALA A 112 -4.32 -8.37 -10.06
C ALA A 112 -4.51 -7.84 -8.63
N VAL A 113 -5.76 -7.67 -8.23
CA VAL A 113 -6.09 -7.35 -6.85
C VAL A 113 -6.44 -8.59 -6.05
N GLY A 114 -6.12 -8.54 -4.74
CA GLY A 114 -6.56 -9.52 -3.76
C GLY A 114 -7.25 -8.85 -2.58
N PHE A 115 -8.26 -9.49 -2.02
CA PHE A 115 -8.96 -9.06 -0.82
C PHE A 115 -9.61 -10.26 -0.13
N ASN A 116 -10.10 -10.08 1.08
CA ASN A 116 -10.90 -11.08 1.77
C ASN A 116 -12.24 -10.52 2.27
N ILE A 117 -13.23 -11.37 2.38
CA ILE A 117 -14.48 -11.10 3.09
C ILE A 117 -14.72 -12.30 4.01
N GLY A 118 -14.74 -12.06 5.33
CA GLY A 118 -14.77 -13.14 6.30
C GLY A 118 -13.65 -14.15 6.06
N ASN A 119 -13.99 -15.42 5.92
CA ASN A 119 -13.04 -16.53 5.75
C ASN A 119 -12.79 -16.91 4.26
N THR A 120 -13.17 -16.08 3.32
CA THR A 120 -13.00 -16.31 1.89
C THR A 120 -12.01 -15.30 1.33
N GLY A 121 -11.02 -15.78 0.58
CA GLY A 121 -10.11 -14.94 -0.20
C GLY A 121 -10.64 -14.70 -1.61
N TYR A 122 -10.23 -13.59 -2.22
CA TYR A 122 -10.64 -13.23 -3.58
C TYR A 122 -9.46 -12.75 -4.38
N ILE A 123 -9.37 -13.14 -5.64
CA ILE A 123 -8.41 -12.59 -6.62
C ILE A 123 -9.19 -12.29 -7.91
N GLY A 124 -8.89 -11.13 -8.51
CA GLY A 124 -9.50 -10.77 -9.78
C GLY A 124 -8.84 -9.56 -10.42
N SER A 125 -9.43 -9.11 -11.51
CA SER A 125 -8.86 -8.08 -12.36
C SER A 125 -7.43 -8.40 -12.83
N GLY A 126 -6.63 -7.43 -13.17
CA GLY A 126 -5.22 -7.64 -13.53
C GLY A 126 -4.98 -7.57 -15.03
N LEU A 127 -3.72 -7.76 -15.41
CA LEU A 127 -3.22 -7.70 -16.77
C LEU A 127 -2.96 -9.12 -17.29
N ALA A 128 -3.60 -9.50 -18.39
CA ALA A 128 -3.50 -10.83 -18.99
C ALA A 128 -2.10 -11.14 -19.53
N ASN A 129 -1.86 -12.40 -19.91
CA ASN A 129 -0.55 -12.88 -20.33
C ASN A 129 -0.01 -12.23 -21.63
N ASP A 130 -0.90 -11.67 -22.45
CA ASP A 130 -0.53 -10.89 -23.65
C ASP A 130 0.16 -9.56 -23.34
N GLY A 131 0.07 -9.09 -22.08
CA GLY A 131 0.66 -7.83 -21.64
C GLY A 131 -0.15 -6.57 -21.98
N PHE A 132 -1.33 -6.71 -22.55
CA PHE A 132 -2.17 -5.59 -23.02
C PHE A 132 -3.60 -5.65 -22.49
N THR A 133 -4.18 -6.83 -22.39
CA THR A 133 -5.59 -7.01 -22.01
C THR A 133 -5.77 -6.88 -20.51
N ALA A 134 -6.49 -5.84 -20.09
CA ALA A 134 -6.97 -5.72 -18.71
C ALA A 134 -8.17 -6.67 -18.50
N LEU A 135 -8.28 -7.25 -17.31
CA LEU A 135 -9.28 -8.24 -16.94
C LEU A 135 -10.29 -7.68 -15.93
N ALA A 136 -11.52 -8.19 -15.95
CA ALA A 136 -12.61 -7.80 -15.03
C ALA A 136 -13.16 -8.97 -14.21
N ASP A 137 -12.72 -10.20 -14.49
CA ASP A 137 -13.18 -11.43 -13.83
C ASP A 137 -12.59 -11.58 -12.43
N PHE A 138 -13.37 -12.23 -11.55
CA PHE A 138 -13.00 -12.49 -10.17
C PHE A 138 -13.30 -13.93 -9.77
N TYR A 139 -12.52 -14.41 -8.79
CA TYR A 139 -12.64 -15.75 -8.24
C TYR A 139 -12.55 -15.71 -6.72
N ALA A 140 -13.38 -16.49 -6.06
CA ALA A 140 -13.38 -16.73 -4.62
C ALA A 140 -12.61 -18.00 -4.29
N TYR A 141 -11.76 -17.94 -3.28
CA TYR A 141 -11.00 -19.05 -2.75
C TYR A 141 -11.47 -19.44 -1.37
N ASN A 142 -11.78 -20.71 -1.19
CA ASN A 142 -12.12 -21.30 0.11
C ASN A 142 -10.88 -22.00 0.72
N PRO A 143 -10.26 -21.44 1.76
CA PRO A 143 -9.09 -22.05 2.39
C PRO A 143 -9.35 -23.39 3.06
N GLY A 144 -10.59 -23.64 3.51
CA GLY A 144 -10.98 -24.88 4.21
C GLY A 144 -11.01 -26.09 3.28
N THR A 145 -11.37 -25.88 2.02
CA THR A 145 -11.47 -26.93 1.00
C THR A 145 -10.33 -26.86 -0.03
N ASN A 146 -9.53 -25.81 -0.02
CA ASN A 146 -8.50 -25.51 -1.01
C ASN A 146 -9.09 -25.48 -2.45
N THR A 147 -10.23 -24.81 -2.64
CA THR A 147 -10.93 -24.76 -3.93
C THR A 147 -11.27 -23.33 -4.34
N TRP A 148 -11.39 -23.13 -5.64
CA TRP A 148 -11.80 -21.87 -6.26
C TRP A 148 -13.19 -21.98 -6.87
N SER A 149 -13.93 -20.87 -6.87
CA SER A 149 -15.15 -20.68 -7.64
C SER A 149 -15.14 -19.31 -8.33
N GLN A 150 -15.60 -19.27 -9.57
CA GLN A 150 -15.76 -17.99 -10.25
C GLN A 150 -16.95 -17.24 -9.65
N ILE A 151 -16.79 -15.93 -9.49
CA ILE A 151 -17.83 -15.00 -9.04
C ILE A 151 -18.12 -13.99 -10.15
N ASP A 152 -19.05 -13.10 -9.91
CA ASP A 152 -19.41 -12.06 -10.87
C ASP A 152 -18.21 -11.14 -11.20
N SER A 153 -18.18 -10.66 -12.43
CA SER A 153 -17.14 -9.72 -12.92
C SER A 153 -17.57 -8.28 -12.67
N ILE A 154 -16.61 -7.33 -12.66
CA ILE A 154 -16.99 -5.92 -12.58
C ILE A 154 -17.65 -5.47 -13.88
N HIS A 155 -18.96 -5.20 -13.82
CA HIS A 155 -19.74 -4.70 -14.94
C HIS A 155 -20.94 -3.84 -14.50
N ALA A 156 -21.44 -3.01 -15.42
CA ALA A 156 -22.72 -2.33 -15.30
C ALA A 156 -23.55 -2.65 -16.54
N GLY A 157 -24.63 -3.41 -16.37
CA GLY A 157 -25.39 -3.97 -17.49
C GLY A 157 -24.48 -4.83 -18.38
N SER A 158 -24.35 -4.50 -19.65
CA SER A 158 -23.48 -5.21 -20.61
C SER A 158 -22.04 -4.62 -20.69
N VAL A 159 -21.74 -3.54 -19.96
CA VAL A 159 -20.44 -2.86 -20.02
C VAL A 159 -19.52 -3.42 -18.95
N SER A 160 -18.39 -3.97 -19.36
CA SER A 160 -17.34 -4.45 -18.47
C SER A 160 -16.38 -3.32 -18.09
N TYR A 161 -15.82 -3.41 -16.86
CA TYR A 161 -14.85 -2.43 -16.32
C TYR A 161 -13.52 -3.10 -15.95
N PRO A 162 -12.76 -3.60 -16.94
CA PRO A 162 -11.49 -4.27 -16.73
C PRO A 162 -10.44 -3.28 -16.20
N ARG A 163 -9.52 -3.78 -15.35
CA ARG A 163 -8.46 -2.96 -14.78
C ARG A 163 -7.31 -3.78 -14.23
N PHE A 164 -6.17 -3.11 -14.03
CA PHE A 164 -5.03 -3.65 -13.29
C PHE A 164 -4.40 -2.53 -12.41
N ASP A 165 -3.51 -2.90 -11.50
CA ASP A 165 -2.90 -1.96 -10.52
C ASP A 165 -3.96 -1.14 -9.75
N ALA A 166 -5.12 -1.73 -9.48
CA ALA A 166 -6.19 -1.14 -8.68
C ALA A 166 -5.90 -1.28 -7.18
N ALA A 167 -6.59 -0.49 -6.37
CA ALA A 167 -6.59 -0.62 -4.92
C ALA A 167 -7.82 -1.39 -4.43
N THR A 168 -7.71 -1.99 -3.23
CA THR A 168 -8.83 -2.71 -2.58
C THR A 168 -8.97 -2.32 -1.12
N PHE A 169 -10.21 -2.35 -0.64
CA PHE A 169 -10.53 -2.30 0.78
C PHE A 169 -11.43 -3.46 1.14
N SER A 170 -11.05 -4.19 2.20
CA SER A 170 -11.85 -5.28 2.75
C SER A 170 -12.49 -4.85 4.06
N PHE A 171 -13.80 -5.08 4.16
CA PHE A 171 -14.55 -4.95 5.40
C PHE A 171 -15.22 -6.30 5.72
N ASP A 172 -15.77 -6.46 6.91
CA ASP A 172 -16.27 -7.74 7.39
C ASP A 172 -17.22 -8.45 6.44
N THR A 173 -18.08 -7.69 5.74
CA THR A 173 -19.15 -8.24 4.89
C THR A 173 -19.08 -7.82 3.43
N THR A 174 -18.20 -6.91 3.08
CA THR A 174 -18.08 -6.34 1.73
C THR A 174 -16.64 -5.99 1.41
N ALA A 175 -16.32 -5.91 0.12
CA ALA A 175 -15.05 -5.36 -0.35
C ALA A 175 -15.27 -4.32 -1.44
N TYR A 176 -14.28 -3.46 -1.61
CA TYR A 176 -14.27 -2.43 -2.64
C TYR A 176 -13.04 -2.57 -3.51
N VAL A 177 -13.24 -2.39 -4.82
CA VAL A 177 -12.19 -2.23 -5.82
C VAL A 177 -12.32 -0.84 -6.40
N LEU A 178 -11.24 -0.09 -6.43
CA LEU A 178 -11.23 1.30 -6.86
C LEU A 178 -9.95 1.64 -7.58
N THR A 179 -9.98 2.71 -8.35
CA THR A 179 -8.81 3.20 -9.10
C THR A 179 -8.25 2.16 -10.09
N GLY A 180 -6.96 2.19 -10.39
CA GLY A 180 -6.35 1.32 -11.39
C GLY A 180 -6.39 1.92 -12.80
N THR A 181 -6.01 1.12 -13.78
CA THR A 181 -5.95 1.51 -15.19
C THR A 181 -6.33 0.33 -16.09
N ASP A 182 -6.82 0.59 -17.27
CA ASP A 182 -6.96 -0.39 -18.35
C ASP A 182 -5.80 -0.35 -19.37
N GLY A 183 -4.80 0.52 -19.08
CA GLY A 183 -3.68 0.81 -19.97
C GLY A 183 -3.84 2.08 -20.78
N MET A 184 -5.05 2.60 -20.90
CA MET A 184 -5.37 3.85 -21.62
C MET A 184 -5.85 4.93 -20.64
N TYR A 185 -6.72 4.58 -19.72
CA TYR A 185 -7.33 5.48 -18.76
C TYR A 185 -6.94 5.11 -17.31
N TYR A 186 -6.92 6.13 -16.46
CA TYR A 186 -6.77 6.00 -15.00
C TYR A 186 -8.10 6.30 -14.35
N PHE A 187 -8.52 5.46 -13.41
CA PHE A 187 -9.88 5.45 -12.90
C PHE A 187 -10.02 6.15 -11.54
N THR A 188 -11.24 6.68 -11.31
CA THR A 188 -11.71 7.15 -10.00
C THR A 188 -12.95 6.39 -9.55
N ASP A 189 -13.48 5.49 -10.37
CA ASP A 189 -14.66 4.70 -10.04
C ASP A 189 -14.39 3.76 -8.86
N VAL A 190 -15.44 3.47 -8.12
CA VAL A 190 -15.43 2.63 -6.92
C VAL A 190 -16.50 1.56 -7.08
N TRP A 191 -16.12 0.30 -6.91
CA TRP A 191 -16.99 -0.85 -7.04
C TRP A 191 -17.07 -1.61 -5.73
N ARG A 192 -18.28 -1.82 -5.22
CA ARG A 192 -18.55 -2.61 -4.02
C ARG A 192 -19.02 -4.01 -4.42
N TYR A 193 -18.35 -5.03 -3.89
CA TYR A 193 -18.78 -6.43 -4.02
C TYR A 193 -19.58 -6.87 -2.79
N SER A 194 -20.71 -7.55 -3.05
CA SER A 194 -21.53 -8.22 -2.04
C SER A 194 -21.51 -9.73 -2.28
N PRO A 195 -20.94 -10.54 -1.39
CA PRO A 195 -20.93 -12.00 -1.56
C PRO A 195 -22.33 -12.61 -1.41
N THR A 196 -23.23 -11.97 -0.67
CA THR A 196 -24.61 -12.46 -0.46
C THR A 196 -25.42 -12.46 -1.76
N THR A 197 -25.23 -11.47 -2.62
CA THR A 197 -25.92 -11.34 -3.90
C THR A 197 -25.05 -11.77 -5.08
N ASN A 198 -23.75 -11.98 -4.86
CA ASN A 198 -22.74 -12.19 -5.90
C ASN A 198 -22.79 -11.10 -6.97
N THR A 199 -22.81 -9.81 -6.56
CA THR A 199 -22.93 -8.69 -7.48
C THR A 199 -21.95 -7.58 -7.15
N TRP A 200 -21.51 -6.85 -8.19
CA TRP A 200 -20.79 -5.60 -8.08
C TRP A 200 -21.75 -4.42 -8.25
N ILE A 201 -21.62 -3.42 -7.39
CA ILE A 201 -22.43 -2.20 -7.43
C ILE A 201 -21.48 -1.00 -7.47
N GLN A 202 -21.64 -0.19 -8.51
CA GLN A 202 -20.89 1.05 -8.63
C GLN A 202 -21.30 2.03 -7.52
N GLN A 203 -20.33 2.62 -6.88
CA GLN A 203 -20.47 3.59 -5.81
C GLN A 203 -20.11 5.00 -6.31
N PRO A 204 -20.41 6.06 -5.55
CA PRO A 204 -19.88 7.39 -5.84
C PRO A 204 -18.37 7.35 -6.06
N ALA A 205 -17.91 8.07 -7.07
CA ALA A 205 -16.51 8.07 -7.46
C ALA A 205 -15.60 8.62 -6.34
N TYR A 206 -14.39 8.12 -6.29
CA TYR A 206 -13.30 8.65 -5.49
C TYR A 206 -13.01 10.12 -5.89
N PRO A 207 -12.99 11.08 -4.96
CA PRO A 207 -12.90 12.50 -5.30
C PRO A 207 -11.48 12.99 -5.60
N GLY A 208 -10.46 12.16 -5.37
CA GLY A 208 -9.07 12.53 -5.56
C GLY A 208 -8.55 12.27 -6.98
N THR A 209 -7.23 12.32 -7.12
CA THR A 209 -6.56 12.14 -8.42
C THR A 209 -6.73 10.72 -8.96
N PRO A 210 -7.17 10.53 -10.24
CA PRO A 210 -7.19 9.21 -10.88
C PRO A 210 -5.80 8.57 -10.83
N ARG A 211 -5.70 7.28 -10.48
CA ARG A 211 -4.38 6.67 -10.25
C ARG A 211 -4.35 5.16 -10.40
N SER A 212 -3.15 4.62 -10.57
CA SER A 212 -2.85 3.20 -10.47
C SER A 212 -1.68 2.94 -9.52
N GLY A 213 -1.51 1.72 -9.05
CA GLY A 213 -0.40 1.31 -8.20
C GLY A 213 -0.31 2.08 -6.87
N ALA A 214 -1.45 2.50 -6.34
CA ALA A 214 -1.56 3.12 -5.02
C ALA A 214 -1.35 2.10 -3.91
N VAL A 215 -0.91 2.57 -2.74
CA VAL A 215 -0.94 1.77 -1.51
C VAL A 215 -2.28 1.98 -0.82
N SER A 216 -2.86 0.90 -0.33
CA SER A 216 -4.13 0.90 0.40
C SER A 216 -4.07 0.03 1.65
N PHE A 217 -4.80 0.41 2.67
CA PHE A 217 -4.97 -0.35 3.91
C PHE A 217 -6.30 0.02 4.56
N VAL A 218 -6.79 -0.85 5.46
CA VAL A 218 -8.03 -0.62 6.21
C VAL A 218 -7.70 -0.58 7.70
N TYR A 219 -8.12 0.49 8.38
CA TYR A 219 -7.97 0.65 9.81
C TYR A 219 -9.25 1.26 10.41
N ASN A 220 -9.73 0.71 11.52
CA ASN A 220 -10.90 1.20 12.27
C ASN A 220 -12.12 1.47 11.36
N ASN A 221 -12.46 0.50 10.52
CA ASN A 221 -13.57 0.57 9.54
C ASN A 221 -13.46 1.73 8.53
N GLN A 222 -12.24 2.21 8.28
CA GLN A 222 -11.93 3.17 7.23
C GLN A 222 -10.90 2.60 6.26
N GLY A 223 -11.13 2.78 4.95
CA GLY A 223 -10.18 2.47 3.91
C GLY A 223 -9.31 3.69 3.61
N TYR A 224 -8.01 3.52 3.56
CA TYR A 224 -7.02 4.57 3.27
C TYR A 224 -6.36 4.33 1.93
N LEU A 225 -6.24 5.39 1.11
CA LEU A 225 -5.62 5.34 -0.21
C LEU A 225 -4.55 6.44 -0.31
N VAL A 226 -3.33 6.04 -0.55
CA VAL A 226 -2.17 6.93 -0.56
C VAL A 226 -1.24 6.60 -1.74
N THR A 227 -0.50 7.59 -2.25
CA THR A 227 0.47 7.43 -3.34
C THR A 227 -0.17 6.97 -4.67
N GLY A 228 0.61 6.41 -5.56
CA GLY A 228 0.17 5.94 -6.87
C GLY A 228 0.67 6.81 -8.02
N TYR A 229 0.33 6.41 -9.23
CA TYR A 229 0.81 6.98 -10.47
C TYR A 229 -0.33 7.47 -11.35
N THR A 230 -0.18 8.66 -11.93
CA THR A 230 -1.08 9.22 -12.95
C THR A 230 -0.28 10.12 -13.90
N PRO A 231 -0.22 9.84 -15.19
CA PRO A 231 0.56 10.63 -16.13
C PRO A 231 -0.13 11.96 -16.45
N GLY A 232 0.67 13.03 -16.58
CA GLY A 232 0.22 14.32 -17.10
C GLY A 232 -0.80 15.07 -16.24
N ASN A 233 -0.94 14.74 -14.97
CA ASN A 233 -1.89 15.37 -14.07
C ASN A 233 -1.24 16.52 -13.29
N LEU A 234 -1.91 17.68 -13.19
CA LEU A 234 -1.44 18.86 -12.42
C LEU A 234 -1.36 18.62 -10.91
N TRP A 235 -2.09 17.60 -10.40
CA TRP A 235 -2.10 17.19 -8.99
C TRP A 235 -1.15 16.02 -8.71
N ALA A 236 -0.12 15.86 -9.55
CA ALA A 236 0.91 14.87 -9.39
C ALA A 236 2.29 15.50 -9.59
N ILE A 237 3.28 15.01 -8.85
CA ILE A 237 4.68 15.42 -8.96
C ILE A 237 5.45 14.29 -9.60
N ASN A 238 6.06 14.55 -10.75
CA ASN A 238 6.70 13.52 -11.56
C ASN A 238 5.73 12.34 -11.84
N ASN A 239 4.44 12.66 -12.09
CA ASN A 239 3.35 11.69 -12.27
C ASN A 239 3.01 10.85 -11.01
N LEU A 240 3.51 11.19 -9.83
CA LEU A 240 3.19 10.53 -8.57
C LEU A 240 2.15 11.35 -7.79
N CYS A 241 1.09 10.68 -7.35
CA CYS A 241 -0.01 11.30 -6.62
C CYS A 241 0.41 11.63 -5.19
N TYR A 242 0.15 12.85 -4.75
CA TYR A 242 0.47 13.33 -3.41
C TYR A 242 -0.74 13.48 -2.48
N ASP A 243 -1.94 13.44 -3.01
CA ASP A 243 -3.17 13.51 -2.23
C ASP A 243 -3.42 12.19 -1.49
N PHE A 244 -3.80 12.30 -0.24
CA PHE A 244 -4.06 11.20 0.67
C PHE A 244 -5.52 11.25 1.15
N TRP A 245 -6.21 10.11 1.09
CA TRP A 245 -7.64 10.04 1.37
C TRP A 245 -8.01 8.82 2.17
N SER A 246 -9.07 8.96 2.98
CA SER A 246 -9.77 7.82 3.55
C SER A 246 -11.27 7.92 3.34
N PHE A 247 -11.96 6.80 3.44
CA PHE A 247 -13.40 6.75 3.52
C PHE A 247 -13.90 5.68 4.49
N ALA A 248 -15.09 5.89 5.03
CA ALA A 248 -15.83 4.87 5.75
C ALA A 248 -17.13 4.56 4.99
N PRO A 249 -17.53 3.29 4.85
CA PRO A 249 -18.84 2.93 4.33
C PRO A 249 -19.93 3.59 5.17
N GLY A 250 -20.90 4.26 4.51
CA GLY A 250 -22.05 4.86 5.19
C GLY A 250 -22.94 3.82 5.85
N SER A 251 -23.76 4.23 6.81
CA SER A 251 -24.70 3.36 7.51
C SER A 251 -25.78 2.78 6.59
N ASP A 252 -26.07 3.44 5.49
CA ASP A 252 -27.02 3.03 4.45
C ASP A 252 -26.38 2.26 3.28
N LYS A 253 -25.12 1.90 3.38
CA LYS A 253 -24.30 1.13 2.41
C LYS A 253 -24.13 1.77 1.02
N ASP A 254 -24.86 2.84 0.72
CA ASP A 254 -24.84 3.49 -0.60
C ASP A 254 -24.13 4.85 -0.59
N THR A 255 -23.78 5.37 0.59
CA THR A 255 -23.01 6.60 0.75
C THR A 255 -21.57 6.30 1.18
N LEU A 256 -20.63 6.92 0.48
CA LEU A 256 -19.21 6.90 0.83
C LEU A 256 -18.81 8.29 1.34
N ALA A 257 -18.34 8.35 2.58
CA ALA A 257 -17.75 9.56 3.14
C ALA A 257 -16.24 9.57 2.89
N TRP A 258 -15.79 10.42 2.00
CA TRP A 258 -14.38 10.64 1.73
C TRP A 258 -13.83 11.77 2.58
N ILE A 259 -12.69 11.53 3.20
CA ILE A 259 -11.95 12.52 4.01
C ILE A 259 -10.56 12.69 3.38
N ARG A 260 -10.20 13.94 3.05
CA ARG A 260 -8.85 14.26 2.63
C ARG A 260 -7.98 14.49 3.86
N HIS A 261 -6.85 13.81 3.91
CA HIS A 261 -5.80 13.97 4.90
C HIS A 261 -4.76 14.99 4.45
N HIS A 262 -3.73 15.24 5.27
CA HIS A 262 -2.60 16.03 4.86
C HIS A 262 -1.92 15.43 3.61
N ASP A 263 -1.69 16.27 2.62
CA ASP A 263 -0.99 15.87 1.42
C ASP A 263 0.43 15.38 1.78
N ILE A 264 0.88 14.32 1.13
CA ILE A 264 2.21 13.73 1.37
C ILE A 264 3.34 14.45 0.62
N TYR A 265 3.06 15.64 0.14
CA TYR A 265 4.04 16.55 -0.48
C TYR A 265 3.69 17.98 -0.14
N ASN A 266 4.67 18.76 0.31
CA ASN A 266 4.45 20.17 0.58
C ASN A 266 4.33 20.97 -0.73
N THR A 267 3.10 21.32 -1.09
CA THR A 267 2.79 22.13 -2.27
C THR A 267 2.82 23.63 -2.01
N ASN A 268 2.91 24.05 -0.73
CA ASN A 268 2.95 25.47 -0.34
C ASN A 268 4.20 25.79 0.49
N PRO A 269 5.25 26.35 -0.12
CA PRO A 269 6.48 26.67 0.59
C PRO A 269 6.34 27.77 1.66
N ALA A 270 5.23 28.49 1.68
CA ALA A 270 4.96 29.53 2.68
C ALA A 270 4.26 29.00 3.95
N SER A 271 3.51 27.91 3.83
CA SER A 271 2.99 27.16 4.97
C SER A 271 3.92 25.99 5.21
N PHE A 272 4.67 26.07 6.27
CA PHE A 272 5.65 25.05 6.57
C PHE A 272 4.98 23.73 6.95
N ASP A 273 5.31 22.70 6.22
CA ASP A 273 5.13 21.33 6.63
C ASP A 273 6.35 20.50 6.25
N ASP A 274 6.52 19.33 6.84
CA ASP A 274 7.61 18.45 6.51
C ASP A 274 7.58 18.07 5.02
N SER A 275 8.79 18.03 4.42
CA SER A 275 8.92 17.62 3.02
C SER A 275 8.89 16.11 2.94
N TYR A 276 7.73 15.56 2.62
CA TYR A 276 7.51 14.11 2.48
C TYR A 276 7.82 13.59 1.07
N THR A 277 8.74 14.22 0.34
CA THR A 277 9.07 13.86 -1.06
C THR A 277 9.41 12.38 -1.24
N ASP A 278 10.05 11.77 -0.25
CA ASP A 278 10.44 10.37 -0.27
C ASP A 278 9.28 9.41 0.02
N ILE A 279 8.09 9.93 0.39
CA ILE A 279 6.88 9.12 0.52
C ILE A 279 6.28 8.80 -0.84
N LEU A 280 6.35 9.74 -1.80
CA LEU A 280 5.78 9.61 -3.14
C LEU A 280 6.31 8.37 -3.85
N ARG A 281 5.41 7.48 -4.24
CA ARG A 281 5.74 6.23 -4.93
C ARG A 281 4.58 5.64 -5.70
N THR A 282 4.87 4.72 -6.56
CA THR A 282 3.90 3.79 -7.13
C THR A 282 4.33 2.36 -6.84
N LYS A 283 3.36 1.43 -6.78
CA LYS A 283 3.61 0.00 -6.57
C LYS A 283 4.42 -0.29 -5.31
N GLY A 284 4.17 0.51 -4.26
CA GLY A 284 4.68 0.27 -2.92
C GLY A 284 3.89 -0.78 -2.16
N SER A 285 4.42 -1.18 -1.01
CA SER A 285 3.79 -2.13 -0.08
C SER A 285 3.29 -1.41 1.15
N GLY A 286 2.12 -1.82 1.66
CA GLY A 286 1.56 -1.29 2.91
C GLY A 286 1.22 -2.41 3.89
N PHE A 287 1.37 -2.13 5.20
CA PHE A 287 0.97 -3.01 6.29
C PHE A 287 0.65 -2.21 7.55
N LEU A 288 -0.01 -2.85 8.51
CA LEU A 288 -0.36 -2.25 9.80
C LEU A 288 0.41 -2.91 10.94
N ILE A 289 0.76 -2.14 11.96
CA ILE A 289 1.19 -2.66 13.24
C ILE A 289 0.32 -2.01 14.33
N LEU A 290 -0.50 -2.84 14.96
CA LEU A 290 -1.54 -2.45 15.89
C LEU A 290 -1.19 -2.88 17.32
N GLY A 291 -1.82 -2.22 18.30
CA GLY A 291 -1.63 -2.51 19.72
C GLY A 291 -0.27 -2.09 20.25
N GLN A 292 0.43 -1.18 19.58
CA GLN A 292 1.69 -0.64 20.07
C GLN A 292 1.44 0.34 21.24
N PRO A 293 2.35 0.46 22.21
CA PRO A 293 2.25 1.46 23.27
C PRO A 293 2.20 2.90 22.76
N THR A 294 2.75 3.15 21.56
CA THR A 294 2.76 4.45 20.88
C THR A 294 1.53 4.67 19.99
N GLY A 295 0.56 3.75 20.04
CA GLY A 295 -0.64 3.76 19.22
C GLY A 295 -0.50 2.98 17.91
N ASP A 296 -1.63 2.73 17.28
CA ASP A 296 -1.72 2.00 16.01
C ASP A 296 -1.11 2.80 14.86
N LYS A 297 -0.39 2.14 13.98
CA LYS A 297 0.32 2.76 12.85
C LYS A 297 0.13 1.98 11.56
N ALA A 298 0.11 2.72 10.45
CA ALA A 298 0.31 2.15 9.12
C ALA A 298 1.74 2.40 8.64
N TYR A 299 2.23 1.49 7.83
CA TYR A 299 3.57 1.59 7.23
C TYR A 299 3.47 1.43 5.73
N ILE A 300 4.26 2.23 5.01
CA ILE A 300 4.49 2.04 3.58
C ILE A 300 5.97 1.93 3.30
N THR A 301 6.35 1.07 2.38
CA THR A 301 7.74 0.82 2.05
C THR A 301 7.91 0.38 0.60
N VAL A 302 9.11 0.33 0.11
CA VAL A 302 9.50 -0.05 -1.25
C VAL A 302 8.66 0.66 -2.32
N GLY A 303 8.67 0.21 -3.55
CA GLY A 303 7.99 0.87 -4.66
C GLY A 303 8.93 1.66 -5.55
N SER A 304 8.39 2.39 -6.53
CA SER A 304 9.17 3.23 -7.44
C SER A 304 8.84 4.70 -7.27
N ASN A 305 9.87 5.53 -7.20
CA ASN A 305 9.78 6.99 -7.25
C ASN A 305 10.52 7.48 -8.49
N ASN A 306 9.78 8.11 -9.39
CA ASN A 306 10.32 8.66 -10.64
C ASN A 306 11.19 7.64 -11.42
N GLY A 307 10.72 6.40 -11.54
CA GLY A 307 11.39 5.32 -12.27
C GLY A 307 12.56 4.67 -11.53
N THR A 308 12.83 5.06 -10.28
CA THR A 308 13.86 4.43 -9.44
C THR A 308 13.19 3.64 -8.32
N ASP A 309 13.60 2.39 -8.14
CA ASP A 309 13.15 1.56 -7.03
C ASP A 309 13.74 2.07 -5.72
N ILE A 310 12.89 2.19 -4.71
CA ILE A 310 13.25 2.77 -3.41
C ILE A 310 13.06 1.75 -2.28
N VAL A 311 13.73 2.00 -1.16
CA VAL A 311 13.67 1.18 0.06
C VAL A 311 13.17 1.95 1.28
N SER A 312 12.85 3.24 1.12
CA SER A 312 12.41 4.07 2.24
C SER A 312 11.14 3.51 2.86
N THR A 313 11.10 3.49 4.20
CA THR A 313 9.94 3.07 4.99
C THR A 313 9.41 4.25 5.77
N TRP A 314 8.09 4.44 5.71
CA TRP A 314 7.40 5.53 6.37
C TRP A 314 6.26 4.99 7.23
N GLU A 315 6.15 5.55 8.43
CA GLU A 315 5.09 5.29 9.39
C GLU A 315 4.06 6.42 9.36
N TYR A 316 2.80 6.08 9.27
CA TYR A 316 1.68 6.99 9.40
C TYR A 316 1.01 6.84 10.76
N ASP A 317 0.87 7.94 11.46
CA ASP A 317 0.19 8.03 12.75
C ASP A 317 -1.26 8.48 12.55
N PHE A 318 -2.21 7.59 12.83
CA PHE A 318 -3.65 7.86 12.67
C PHE A 318 -4.19 8.95 13.60
N TYR A 319 -3.48 9.24 14.69
CA TYR A 319 -3.91 10.26 15.64
C TYR A 319 -3.45 11.65 15.24
N THR A 320 -2.23 11.78 14.74
CA THR A 320 -1.63 13.08 14.38
C THR A 320 -1.79 13.45 12.91
N ASP A 321 -2.19 12.48 12.06
CA ASP A 321 -2.23 12.60 10.58
C ASP A 321 -0.85 12.98 9.99
N LEU A 322 0.23 12.45 10.58
CA LEU A 322 1.61 12.77 10.18
C LEU A 322 2.39 11.51 9.82
N TRP A 323 3.38 11.70 8.95
CA TRP A 323 4.29 10.66 8.52
C TRP A 323 5.66 10.84 9.18
N THR A 324 6.29 9.72 9.54
CA THR A 324 7.63 9.68 10.12
C THR A 324 8.49 8.65 9.40
N ALA A 325 9.70 9.04 8.98
CA ALA A 325 10.65 8.10 8.40
C ALA A 325 11.08 7.03 9.41
N ARG A 326 11.15 5.78 8.96
CA ARG A 326 11.59 4.62 9.74
C ARG A 326 12.78 3.95 9.06
N GLN A 327 13.33 2.90 9.72
CA GLN A 327 14.42 2.10 9.16
C GLN A 327 14.03 1.61 7.77
N SER A 328 14.80 2.01 6.77
CA SER A 328 14.60 1.58 5.39
C SER A 328 14.60 0.04 5.27
N PHE A 329 13.84 -0.47 4.32
CA PHE A 329 13.84 -1.89 3.99
C PHE A 329 15.27 -2.38 3.73
N GLN A 330 15.62 -3.51 4.33
CA GLN A 330 17.00 -4.02 4.31
C GLN A 330 17.28 -4.95 3.11
N GLY A 331 16.23 -5.38 2.39
CA GLY A 331 16.36 -6.12 1.16
C GLY A 331 16.70 -5.22 -0.04
N ALA A 332 16.79 -5.81 -1.22
CA ALA A 332 17.05 -5.06 -2.45
C ALA A 332 15.90 -4.10 -2.80
N PRO A 333 16.19 -2.93 -3.40
CA PRO A 333 15.18 -2.02 -3.92
C PRO A 333 14.24 -2.75 -4.89
N ARG A 334 12.92 -2.49 -4.78
CA ARG A 334 11.91 -3.24 -5.54
C ARG A 334 10.59 -2.53 -5.65
N THR A 335 9.81 -2.91 -6.64
CA THR A 335 8.40 -2.55 -6.84
C THR A 335 7.51 -3.78 -6.76
N SER A 336 6.21 -3.55 -6.66
CA SER A 336 5.19 -4.62 -6.76
C SER A 336 5.45 -5.79 -5.81
N ALA A 337 6.08 -5.52 -4.68
CA ALA A 337 6.13 -6.41 -3.53
C ALA A 337 4.80 -6.38 -2.80
N LEU A 338 4.51 -7.41 -2.04
CA LEU A 338 3.27 -7.55 -1.29
C LEU A 338 3.50 -7.21 0.19
N GLY A 339 2.74 -6.22 0.68
CA GLY A 339 2.63 -5.92 2.10
C GLY A 339 1.43 -6.64 2.71
N PHE A 340 1.58 -7.20 3.91
CA PHE A 340 0.47 -7.82 4.64
C PHE A 340 0.68 -7.76 6.14
N THR A 341 -0.44 -7.83 6.87
CA THR A 341 -0.50 -7.80 8.33
C THR A 341 -1.03 -9.13 8.84
N LEU A 342 -0.38 -9.70 9.86
CA LEU A 342 -0.85 -10.89 10.55
C LEU A 342 -0.96 -10.60 12.06
N ASN A 343 -1.91 -11.24 12.73
CA ASN A 343 -2.01 -11.17 14.19
C ASN A 343 -0.85 -11.94 14.85
N GLY A 344 -0.39 -11.45 15.95
CA GLY A 344 0.66 -12.08 16.75
C GLY A 344 1.35 -11.08 17.65
N THR A 345 1.54 -11.43 18.89
CA THR A 345 2.27 -10.58 19.83
C THR A 345 3.75 -10.54 19.46
N VAL A 346 4.26 -9.35 19.31
CA VAL A 346 5.67 -9.10 19.01
C VAL A 346 6.22 -8.13 20.07
N SER A 347 7.39 -8.42 20.59
CA SER A 347 8.10 -7.47 21.46
C SER A 347 8.71 -6.36 20.62
N THR A 348 8.47 -5.13 21.03
CA THR A 348 9.08 -3.92 20.48
C THR A 348 9.93 -3.26 21.56
N LYS A 349 10.75 -2.29 21.20
CA LYS A 349 11.53 -1.54 22.19
C LYS A 349 10.65 -0.77 23.18
N ALA A 350 9.49 -0.31 22.74
CA ALA A 350 8.55 0.44 23.56
C ALA A 350 7.56 -0.46 24.35
N GLY A 351 7.54 -1.78 24.08
CA GLY A 351 6.59 -2.74 24.69
C GLY A 351 6.21 -3.85 23.72
N THR A 352 4.92 -4.16 23.59
CA THR A 352 4.43 -5.19 22.68
C THR A 352 3.46 -4.61 21.65
N ALA A 353 3.44 -5.18 20.45
CA ALA A 353 2.41 -4.98 19.44
C ALA A 353 1.56 -6.26 19.31
N SER A 354 0.32 -6.13 18.86
CA SER A 354 -0.61 -7.24 18.68
C SER A 354 -0.65 -7.77 17.23
N THR A 355 -0.03 -7.06 16.30
CA THR A 355 0.10 -7.48 14.90
C THR A 355 1.51 -7.34 14.40
N ARG A 356 1.79 -8.04 13.31
CA ARG A 356 3.09 -8.19 12.65
C ARG A 356 2.96 -7.72 11.21
N GLY A 357 3.88 -6.89 10.74
CA GLY A 357 3.91 -6.36 9.37
C GLY A 357 4.99 -7.04 8.53
N PHE A 358 4.63 -7.43 7.32
CA PHE A 358 5.50 -8.18 6.40
C PHE A 358 5.56 -7.55 5.02
N VAL A 359 6.69 -7.77 4.35
CA VAL A 359 6.88 -7.52 2.91
C VAL A 359 7.46 -8.76 2.27
N ALA A 360 6.88 -9.21 1.16
CA ALA A 360 7.35 -10.39 0.45
C ALA A 360 7.37 -10.17 -1.07
N THR A 361 8.23 -10.90 -1.76
CA THR A 361 8.34 -10.93 -3.21
C THR A 361 8.69 -9.57 -3.83
N GLY A 362 8.31 -9.34 -5.08
CA GLY A 362 8.53 -8.08 -5.79
C GLY A 362 9.42 -8.22 -7.01
N LEU A 363 9.51 -7.14 -7.77
CA LEU A 363 10.29 -7.03 -9.01
C LEU A 363 11.34 -5.93 -8.85
N ASN A 364 12.50 -6.12 -9.48
CA ASN A 364 13.46 -5.03 -9.66
C ASN A 364 13.01 -4.07 -10.76
N GLN A 365 13.65 -2.92 -10.83
CA GLN A 365 13.45 -1.95 -11.91
C GLN A 365 13.57 -2.61 -13.29
N GLY A 366 12.58 -2.34 -14.14
CA GLY A 366 12.48 -2.95 -15.46
C GLY A 366 11.98 -4.41 -15.47
N ALA A 367 11.60 -4.96 -14.30
CA ALA A 367 11.06 -6.31 -14.16
C ALA A 367 11.96 -7.41 -14.81
N THR A 368 13.27 -7.26 -14.69
CA THR A 368 14.26 -8.24 -15.21
C THR A 368 14.62 -9.31 -14.20
N ALA A 369 14.33 -9.07 -12.91
CA ALA A 369 14.49 -10.03 -11.81
C ALA A 369 13.32 -9.89 -10.83
N ALA A 370 13.03 -10.98 -10.14
CA ALA A 370 12.07 -11.02 -9.05
C ALA A 370 12.72 -11.53 -7.77
N PHE A 371 12.05 -11.25 -6.65
CA PHE A 371 12.50 -11.64 -5.33
C PHE A 371 11.60 -12.72 -4.75
N ALA A 372 12.17 -13.60 -3.93
CA ALA A 372 11.48 -14.69 -3.26
C ALA A 372 11.51 -14.54 -1.73
N ASP A 373 12.16 -13.50 -1.23
CA ASP A 373 12.33 -13.22 0.20
C ASP A 373 11.01 -12.74 0.83
N CYS A 374 10.95 -12.88 2.14
CA CYS A 374 9.90 -12.35 3.01
C CYS A 374 10.59 -11.76 4.22
N ASP A 375 10.28 -10.52 4.54
CA ASP A 375 10.86 -9.79 5.66
C ASP A 375 9.77 -9.24 6.55
N GLU A 376 10.02 -9.23 7.85
CA GLU A 376 9.13 -8.71 8.88
C GLU A 376 9.72 -7.43 9.49
N PHE A 377 8.87 -6.43 9.67
CA PHE A 377 9.25 -5.16 10.29
C PHE A 377 8.89 -5.15 11.78
N PHE A 378 9.86 -4.79 12.60
CA PHE A 378 9.73 -4.56 14.04
C PHE A 378 9.85 -3.06 14.31
N PRO A 379 8.79 -2.37 14.75
CA PRO A 379 8.89 -0.97 15.17
C PRO A 379 9.69 -0.84 16.46
N ASN A 380 10.31 0.29 16.67
CA ASN A 380 11.06 0.60 17.91
C ASN A 380 10.15 1.11 19.02
#